data_0ab0ad4731fe188fb608c99ed4b9983d
#
_entry.id   0ab0ad4731fe188fb608c99ed4b9983d
#
_cell.length_a   1.000
_cell.length_b   1.000
_cell.length_c   1.000
_cell.angle_alpha   90.00
_cell.angle_beta   90.00
_cell.angle_gamma   90.00
#
_symmetry.space_group_name_H-M   'P 1'
#
loop_
_entity.id
_entity.type
_entity.pdbx_description
1 polymer ?
#
loop_
_entity_poly.entity_id
_entity_poly.type
_entity_poly.pdbx_seq_one_letter_code
_entity_poly.pdbx_strand_id
1 'polypeptide(L)'
;MYKKLEALNKIQHKNKSVAEVSNFLYSKELMNAPVALSEFFEACKNYPIFFAKDKDEKWFATVLLGYKQGENLFVDKKGVWKELHYIPAFVRSYPFILVNQEDKKEMVIAIEGEYLDEKESSKKLFNEDGENSEFLNSAITFLNQFYADSLGTADFIKQLESWELLEEKIVNIVNTKEEKFSFNGFFIINEEKLKHLSKKKKDDIC
;
A
#
# COMPACT_ATOMS: atom_id res chain seq x y z
N MET A 1 4.70 9.80 -4.29
CA MET A 1 3.22 9.75 -4.14
C MET A 1 2.74 10.90 -3.25
N TYR A 2 3.08 10.97 -1.98
CA TYR A 2 2.75 12.08 -1.10
C TYR A 2 3.86 13.13 -1.08
N LYS A 3 3.50 14.42 -1.20
CA LYS A 3 4.46 15.54 -1.25
C LYS A 3 4.27 16.50 -0.08
N LYS A 4 3.03 16.73 0.33
CA LYS A 4 2.67 17.68 1.37
C LYS A 4 1.61 17.06 2.30
N LEU A 5 2.04 16.17 3.20
CA LEU A 5 1.12 15.54 4.14
C LEU A 5 0.73 16.53 5.24
N GLU A 6 -0.58 16.65 5.47
CA GLU A 6 -1.17 17.40 6.55
C GLU A 6 -1.97 16.46 7.47
N ALA A 7 -1.67 16.46 8.77
CA ALA A 7 -2.46 15.69 9.73
C ALA A 7 -3.89 16.24 9.77
N LEU A 8 -4.88 15.37 9.62
CA LEU A 8 -6.27 15.78 9.59
C LEU A 8 -6.71 16.35 10.95
N ASN A 9 -7.23 17.56 10.94
CA ASN A 9 -7.62 18.29 12.14
C ASN A 9 -8.96 18.99 11.94
N LYS A 10 -9.92 18.72 12.82
CA LYS A 10 -11.29 19.32 12.75
C LYS A 10 -11.28 20.85 12.72
N ILE A 11 -10.36 21.50 13.43
CA ILE A 11 -10.32 22.97 13.52
C ILE A 11 -9.78 23.56 12.21
N GLN A 12 -8.65 23.04 11.74
CA GLN A 12 -7.97 23.56 10.55
C GLN A 12 -8.70 23.23 9.25
N HIS A 13 -9.35 22.06 9.20
CA HIS A 13 -9.96 21.53 7.99
C HIS A 13 -11.50 21.60 7.99
N LYS A 14 -12.12 22.31 8.96
CA LYS A 14 -13.58 22.39 9.10
C LYS A 14 -14.29 22.77 7.80
N ASN A 15 -13.74 23.76 7.09
CA ASN A 15 -14.32 24.29 5.85
C ASN A 15 -13.62 23.76 4.59
N LYS A 16 -12.76 22.76 4.74
CA LYS A 16 -12.03 22.18 3.60
C LYS A 16 -12.81 21.03 3.00
N SER A 17 -12.64 20.91 1.71
CA SER A 17 -13.13 19.83 0.89
C SER A 17 -11.95 19.12 0.21
N VAL A 18 -12.20 17.95 -0.35
CA VAL A 18 -11.19 17.17 -1.07
C VAL A 18 -11.55 17.16 -2.54
N ALA A 19 -10.65 17.66 -3.38
CA ALA A 19 -10.77 17.59 -4.82
C ALA A 19 -10.81 16.14 -5.30
N GLU A 20 -11.55 15.87 -6.37
CA GLU A 20 -11.63 14.54 -6.93
C GLU A 20 -10.28 14.06 -7.47
N VAL A 21 -9.89 12.85 -7.09
CA VAL A 21 -8.73 12.16 -7.65
C VAL A 21 -9.15 11.45 -8.91
N SER A 22 -9.00 12.12 -10.06
CA SER A 22 -9.51 11.66 -11.36
C SER A 22 -8.59 10.67 -12.08
N ASN A 23 -7.35 10.49 -11.62
CA ASN A 23 -6.38 9.63 -12.28
C ASN A 23 -5.29 9.17 -11.29
N PHE A 24 -4.38 8.29 -11.73
CA PHE A 24 -3.34 7.68 -10.92
C PHE A 24 -1.93 8.29 -11.14
N LEU A 25 -1.81 9.50 -11.68
CA LEU A 25 -0.50 10.14 -11.90
C LEU A 25 0.31 10.30 -10.62
N TYR A 26 -0.34 10.44 -9.47
CA TYR A 26 0.30 10.50 -8.16
C TYR A 26 1.13 9.23 -7.82
N SER A 27 0.79 8.09 -8.42
CA SER A 27 1.48 6.81 -8.22
C SER A 27 2.45 6.45 -9.36
N LYS A 28 2.64 7.34 -10.35
CA LYS A 28 3.44 7.08 -11.55
C LYS A 28 4.91 6.73 -11.26
N GLU A 29 5.45 7.26 -10.16
CA GLU A 29 6.84 7.03 -9.74
C GLU A 29 6.97 5.93 -8.67
N LEU A 30 5.87 5.23 -8.37
CA LEU A 30 5.82 4.20 -7.33
C LEU A 30 6.33 2.88 -7.88
N MET A 31 7.56 2.50 -7.57
CA MET A 31 8.18 1.25 -8.03
C MET A 31 7.57 0.01 -7.37
N ASN A 32 7.10 0.12 -6.15
CA ASN A 32 6.44 -0.94 -5.41
C ASN A 32 5.30 -0.39 -4.55
N ALA A 33 4.36 -1.24 -4.15
CA ALA A 33 3.28 -0.86 -3.26
C ALA A 33 3.07 -1.94 -2.19
N PRO A 34 2.94 -1.57 -0.92
CA PRO A 34 2.56 -2.53 0.11
C PRO A 34 1.17 -3.11 -0.20
N VAL A 35 1.01 -4.39 0.11
CA VAL A 35 -0.24 -5.12 -0.01
C VAL A 35 -0.51 -5.93 1.25
N ALA A 36 -1.77 -6.06 1.62
CA ALA A 36 -2.19 -6.91 2.72
C ALA A 36 -2.49 -8.34 2.23
N LEU A 37 -2.49 -9.30 3.14
CA LEU A 37 -2.79 -10.72 2.84
C LEU A 37 -4.15 -10.89 2.15
N SER A 38 -5.14 -10.09 2.54
CA SER A 38 -6.47 -10.06 1.92
C SER A 38 -6.46 -9.68 0.42
N GLU A 39 -5.38 -9.05 -0.05
CA GLU A 39 -5.22 -8.65 -1.45
C GLU A 39 -4.48 -9.69 -2.31
N PHE A 40 -3.82 -10.68 -1.69
CA PHE A 40 -2.89 -11.58 -2.40
C PHE A 40 -3.54 -12.30 -3.57
N PHE A 41 -4.76 -12.78 -3.41
CA PHE A 41 -5.46 -13.51 -4.47
C PHE A 41 -5.70 -12.66 -5.72
N GLU A 42 -5.99 -11.38 -5.56
CA GLU A 42 -6.18 -10.49 -6.72
C GLU A 42 -4.83 -9.96 -7.23
N ALA A 43 -3.93 -9.60 -6.32
CA ALA A 43 -2.64 -9.03 -6.67
C ALA A 43 -1.74 -10.01 -7.43
N CYS A 44 -1.69 -11.29 -7.03
CA CYS A 44 -0.82 -12.30 -7.65
C CYS A 44 -1.15 -12.59 -9.12
N LYS A 45 -2.35 -12.25 -9.59
CA LYS A 45 -2.74 -12.37 -10.99
C LYS A 45 -1.98 -11.40 -11.90
N ASN A 46 -1.48 -10.30 -11.35
CA ASN A 46 -0.89 -9.22 -12.12
C ASN A 46 0.55 -8.89 -11.71
N TYR A 47 0.93 -9.19 -10.47
CA TYR A 47 2.19 -8.74 -9.88
C TYR A 47 2.91 -9.88 -9.17
N PRO A 48 4.25 -9.90 -9.18
CA PRO A 48 5.00 -10.68 -8.22
C PRO A 48 4.83 -10.06 -6.83
N ILE A 49 4.57 -10.92 -5.82
CA ILE A 49 4.48 -10.52 -4.41
C ILE A 49 5.77 -10.93 -3.72
N PHE A 50 6.35 -10.00 -2.98
CA PHE A 50 7.55 -10.20 -2.19
C PHE A 50 7.31 -9.83 -0.73
N PHE A 51 8.11 -10.39 0.15
CA PHE A 51 8.20 -9.96 1.53
C PHE A 51 9.46 -9.12 1.71
N ALA A 52 9.40 -8.12 2.58
CA ALA A 52 10.52 -7.26 2.89
C ALA A 52 10.43 -6.77 4.34
N LYS A 53 11.50 -6.20 4.85
CA LYS A 53 11.54 -5.50 6.13
C LYS A 53 11.68 -4.01 5.91
N ASP A 54 10.97 -3.24 6.73
CA ASP A 54 11.12 -1.79 6.75
C ASP A 54 12.38 -1.38 7.55
N LYS A 55 12.59 -0.06 7.68
CA LYS A 55 13.72 0.51 8.47
C LYS A 55 13.71 0.10 9.96
N ASP A 56 12.55 -0.29 10.47
CA ASP A 56 12.34 -0.71 11.85
C ASP A 56 12.31 -2.25 11.98
N GLU A 57 12.83 -2.98 10.98
CA GLU A 57 12.87 -4.45 10.89
C GLU A 57 11.49 -5.12 10.93
N LYS A 58 10.42 -4.40 10.61
CA LYS A 58 9.06 -4.93 10.56
C LYS A 58 8.76 -5.51 9.18
N TRP A 59 8.22 -6.74 9.20
CA TRP A 59 7.79 -7.42 7.98
C TRP A 59 6.60 -6.74 7.31
N PHE A 60 6.64 -6.67 6.00
CA PHE A 60 5.51 -6.30 5.15
C PHE A 60 5.57 -7.05 3.82
N ALA A 61 4.41 -7.18 3.17
CA ALA A 61 4.33 -7.69 1.80
C ALA A 61 4.24 -6.53 0.82
N THR A 62 4.79 -6.70 -0.36
CA THR A 62 4.82 -5.68 -1.40
C THR A 62 4.69 -6.30 -2.79
N VAL A 63 4.08 -5.57 -3.71
CA VAL A 63 4.07 -5.90 -5.14
C VAL A 63 5.02 -4.99 -5.90
N LEU A 64 5.65 -5.54 -6.94
CA LEU A 64 6.53 -4.78 -7.80
C LEU A 64 5.71 -4.16 -8.95
N LEU A 65 5.76 -2.83 -9.06
CA LEU A 65 5.06 -2.05 -10.09
C LEU A 65 6.00 -1.53 -11.17
N GLY A 66 7.29 -1.49 -10.90
CA GLY A 66 8.33 -1.07 -11.82
C GLY A 66 9.64 -1.79 -11.55
N TYR A 67 10.61 -1.69 -12.44
CA TYR A 67 11.93 -2.31 -12.31
C TYR A 67 13.06 -1.29 -12.15
N LYS A 68 12.72 -0.03 -11.99
CA LYS A 68 13.66 1.05 -11.62
C LYS A 68 12.98 2.09 -10.74
N GLN A 69 13.80 2.79 -9.97
CA GLN A 69 13.31 3.87 -9.12
C GLN A 69 12.60 4.95 -9.97
N GLY A 70 11.46 5.43 -9.48
CA GLY A 70 10.67 6.46 -10.16
C GLY A 70 9.83 5.95 -11.33
N GLU A 71 9.53 4.64 -11.38
CA GLU A 71 8.74 4.04 -12.45
C GLU A 71 7.61 3.18 -11.92
N ASN A 72 6.43 3.35 -12.52
CA ASN A 72 5.30 2.45 -12.41
C ASN A 72 4.83 2.09 -13.82
N LEU A 73 4.94 0.81 -14.19
CA LEU A 73 4.61 0.28 -15.52
C LEU A 73 3.10 0.11 -15.74
N PHE A 74 2.31 0.29 -14.69
CA PHE A 74 0.86 0.08 -14.71
C PHE A 74 0.07 1.40 -14.80
N VAL A 75 0.76 2.54 -14.84
CA VAL A 75 0.15 3.88 -15.04
C VAL A 75 0.69 4.50 -16.30
N ASP A 76 -0.19 4.81 -17.23
CA ASP A 76 0.18 5.46 -18.48
C ASP A 76 0.47 6.98 -18.32
N LYS A 77 0.83 7.65 -19.41
CA LYS A 77 1.13 9.10 -19.41
C LYS A 77 -0.10 9.97 -19.10
N LYS A 78 -1.31 9.44 -19.23
CA LYS A 78 -2.57 10.13 -18.91
C LYS A 78 -3.04 9.84 -17.49
N GLY A 79 -2.32 8.98 -16.75
CA GLY A 79 -2.70 8.56 -15.41
C GLY A 79 -3.73 7.44 -15.37
N VAL A 80 -3.94 6.74 -16.48
CA VAL A 80 -4.85 5.59 -16.51
C VAL A 80 -4.11 4.36 -16.01
N TRP A 81 -4.67 3.69 -15.01
CA TRP A 81 -4.17 2.39 -14.57
C TRP A 81 -4.46 1.33 -15.63
N LYS A 82 -3.52 0.44 -15.83
CA LYS A 82 -3.64 -0.61 -16.86
C LYS A 82 -4.90 -1.44 -16.63
N GLU A 83 -5.72 -1.53 -17.70
CA GLU A 83 -7.03 -2.17 -17.68
C GLU A 83 -6.93 -3.63 -17.18
N LEU A 84 -7.94 -4.08 -16.41
CA LEU A 84 -8.04 -5.42 -15.83
C LEU A 84 -6.92 -5.79 -14.84
N HIS A 85 -6.09 -4.82 -14.42
CA HIS A 85 -5.09 -5.05 -13.40
C HIS A 85 -5.54 -4.54 -12.04
N TYR A 86 -5.30 -5.33 -11.01
CA TYR A 86 -5.64 -4.99 -9.65
C TYR A 86 -4.94 -3.68 -9.21
N ILE A 87 -5.65 -2.83 -8.52
CA ILE A 87 -5.09 -1.59 -7.95
C ILE A 87 -4.90 -1.81 -6.45
N PRO A 88 -3.65 -1.84 -5.94
CA PRO A 88 -3.39 -2.06 -4.52
C PRO A 88 -4.14 -1.08 -3.61
N ALA A 89 -4.60 -1.55 -2.45
CA ALA A 89 -5.33 -0.73 -1.48
C ALA A 89 -4.54 0.51 -1.05
N PHE A 90 -3.23 0.38 -0.90
CA PHE A 90 -2.33 1.50 -0.64
C PHE A 90 -2.41 2.61 -1.72
N VAL A 91 -2.54 2.23 -2.99
CA VAL A 91 -2.73 3.20 -4.09
C VAL A 91 -4.13 3.80 -4.03
N ARG A 92 -5.16 2.99 -3.77
CA ARG A 92 -6.56 3.45 -3.70
C ARG A 92 -6.86 4.33 -2.49
N SER A 93 -6.05 4.29 -1.43
CA SER A 93 -6.25 5.13 -0.25
C SER A 93 -5.96 6.61 -0.48
N TYR A 94 -5.20 6.93 -1.54
CA TYR A 94 -4.87 8.31 -1.87
C TYR A 94 -6.14 9.17 -2.08
N PRO A 95 -6.22 10.39 -1.55
CA PRO A 95 -5.15 11.20 -0.99
C PRO A 95 -4.94 11.03 0.53
N PHE A 96 -5.59 10.06 1.17
CA PHE A 96 -5.47 9.81 2.61
C PHE A 96 -4.42 8.74 2.92
N ILE A 97 -3.85 8.82 4.11
CA ILE A 97 -2.92 7.83 4.65
C ILE A 97 -2.96 7.82 6.18
N LEU A 98 -2.73 6.66 6.80
CA LEU A 98 -2.40 6.58 8.22
C LEU A 98 -0.90 6.79 8.42
N VAL A 99 -0.54 7.70 9.30
CA VAL A 99 0.85 7.97 9.67
C VAL A 99 1.04 7.82 11.17
N ASN A 100 2.21 7.32 11.56
CA ASN A 100 2.57 7.25 12.97
C ASN A 100 3.02 8.63 13.44
N GLN A 101 2.35 9.15 14.47
CA GLN A 101 2.79 10.37 15.14
C GLN A 101 3.78 9.97 16.24
N GLU A 102 5.08 10.05 15.94
CA GLU A 102 6.17 9.55 16.80
C GLU A 102 6.07 10.08 18.23
N ASP A 103 5.70 11.35 18.40
CA ASP A 103 5.58 12.00 19.72
C ASP A 103 4.47 11.42 20.60
N LYS A 104 3.41 10.85 20.02
CA LYS A 104 2.22 10.36 20.73
C LYS A 104 2.05 8.85 20.68
N LYS A 105 2.84 8.13 19.87
CA LYS A 105 2.67 6.69 19.58
C LYS A 105 1.26 6.34 19.07
N GLU A 106 0.60 7.29 18.42
CA GLU A 106 -0.75 7.14 17.89
C GLU A 106 -0.71 7.20 16.36
N MET A 107 -1.61 6.43 15.73
CA MET A 107 -1.85 6.54 14.30
C MET A 107 -2.83 7.67 14.05
N VAL A 108 -2.46 8.59 13.18
CA VAL A 108 -3.32 9.70 12.76
C VAL A 108 -3.56 9.64 11.26
N ILE A 109 -4.74 10.10 10.86
CA ILE A 109 -5.04 10.25 9.43
C ILE A 109 -4.39 11.53 8.94
N ALA A 110 -3.66 11.41 7.85
CA ALA A 110 -3.12 12.53 7.11
C ALA A 110 -3.69 12.55 5.69
N ILE A 111 -3.69 13.71 5.09
CA ILE A 111 -4.15 13.95 3.73
C ILE A 111 -3.08 14.68 2.93
N GLU A 112 -3.00 14.40 1.62
CA GLU A 112 -2.18 15.19 0.71
C GLU A 112 -2.78 16.58 0.52
N GLY A 113 -2.08 17.60 1.04
CA GLY A 113 -2.56 18.99 1.08
C GLY A 113 -2.82 19.61 -0.30
N GLU A 114 -2.18 19.12 -1.36
CA GLU A 114 -2.47 19.57 -2.73
C GLU A 114 -3.91 19.26 -3.18
N TYR A 115 -4.61 18.34 -2.50
CA TYR A 115 -6.00 17.97 -2.78
C TYR A 115 -7.02 18.66 -1.86
N LEU A 116 -6.57 19.46 -0.91
CA LEU A 116 -7.47 20.27 -0.11
C LEU A 116 -7.90 21.51 -0.89
N ASP A 117 -9.20 21.75 -0.97
CA ASP A 117 -9.78 22.97 -1.54
C ASP A 117 -11.02 23.44 -0.74
N GLU A 118 -11.68 24.50 -1.23
CA GLU A 118 -12.89 25.06 -0.62
C GLU A 118 -14.05 25.11 -1.63
N LYS A 119 -13.98 24.32 -2.71
CA LYS A 119 -15.01 24.32 -3.76
C LYS A 119 -16.24 23.55 -3.30
N GLU A 120 -17.42 24.07 -3.59
CA GLU A 120 -18.68 23.38 -3.29
C GLU A 120 -18.85 22.07 -4.05
N SER A 121 -18.21 21.95 -5.24
CA SER A 121 -18.22 20.72 -6.05
C SER A 121 -17.36 19.59 -5.47
N SER A 122 -16.48 19.90 -4.52
CA SER A 122 -15.56 18.94 -3.89
C SER A 122 -16.23 18.26 -2.70
N LYS A 123 -15.67 17.12 -2.29
CA LYS A 123 -16.24 16.34 -1.17
C LYS A 123 -15.86 16.96 0.17
N LYS A 124 -16.83 17.46 0.92
CA LYS A 124 -16.61 18.04 2.26
C LYS A 124 -16.00 17.00 3.20
N LEU A 125 -15.01 17.41 3.99
CA LEU A 125 -14.42 16.58 5.05
C LEU A 125 -15.34 16.52 6.29
N PHE A 126 -15.95 17.63 6.64
CA PHE A 126 -16.82 17.75 7.80
C PHE A 126 -18.18 18.32 7.39
N ASN A 127 -19.23 17.93 8.10
CA ASN A 127 -20.56 18.51 7.95
C ASN A 127 -20.65 19.88 8.68
N GLU A 128 -21.83 20.50 8.66
CA GLU A 128 -22.07 21.82 9.28
C GLU A 128 -21.91 21.79 10.80
N ASP A 129 -22.23 20.66 11.44
CA ASP A 129 -22.08 20.43 12.88
C ASP A 129 -20.62 20.16 13.29
N GLY A 130 -19.71 20.07 12.32
CA GLY A 130 -18.29 19.77 12.54
C GLY A 130 -18.00 18.29 12.78
N GLU A 131 -18.96 17.41 12.54
CA GLU A 131 -18.76 15.97 12.53
C GLU A 131 -18.21 15.51 11.18
N ASN A 132 -17.60 14.33 11.15
CA ASN A 132 -17.07 13.76 9.92
C ASN A 132 -18.19 13.57 8.91
N SER A 133 -17.95 13.91 7.66
CA SER A 133 -18.85 13.60 6.56
C SER A 133 -18.87 12.08 6.29
N GLU A 134 -19.86 11.59 5.55
CA GLU A 134 -19.91 10.18 5.11
C GLU A 134 -18.69 9.81 4.27
N PHE A 135 -18.22 10.76 3.44
CA PHE A 135 -17.01 10.57 2.65
C PHE A 135 -15.77 10.34 3.52
N LEU A 136 -15.59 11.20 4.55
CA LEU A 136 -14.46 11.06 5.47
C LEU A 136 -14.58 9.77 6.30
N ASN A 137 -15.77 9.43 6.77
CA ASN A 137 -15.99 8.18 7.51
C ASN A 137 -15.67 6.95 6.67
N SER A 138 -16.01 6.96 5.38
CA SER A 138 -15.68 5.88 4.45
C SER A 138 -14.16 5.75 4.27
N ALA A 139 -13.45 6.89 4.12
CA ALA A 139 -11.99 6.89 4.02
C ALA A 139 -11.33 6.38 5.31
N ILE A 140 -11.82 6.80 6.48
CA ILE A 140 -11.34 6.32 7.79
C ILE A 140 -11.52 4.81 7.93
N THR A 141 -12.71 4.30 7.59
CA THR A 141 -13.01 2.86 7.65
C THR A 141 -12.09 2.08 6.74
N PHE A 142 -11.88 2.53 5.51
CA PHE A 142 -10.98 1.89 4.55
C PHE A 142 -9.52 1.86 5.06
N LEU A 143 -9.02 2.97 5.57
CA LEU A 143 -7.66 3.06 6.10
C LEU A 143 -7.45 2.15 7.32
N ASN A 144 -8.42 2.13 8.24
CA ASN A 144 -8.34 1.28 9.43
C ASN A 144 -8.38 -0.20 9.06
N GLN A 145 -9.21 -0.59 8.09
CA GLN A 145 -9.25 -1.96 7.60
C GLN A 145 -7.91 -2.35 6.96
N PHE A 146 -7.38 -1.52 6.06
CA PHE A 146 -6.09 -1.77 5.42
C PHE A 146 -4.95 -1.87 6.46
N TYR A 147 -4.98 -1.03 7.48
CA TYR A 147 -3.99 -1.07 8.56
C TYR A 147 -4.09 -2.38 9.37
N ALA A 148 -5.31 -2.77 9.77
CA ALA A 148 -5.54 -4.03 10.48
C ALA A 148 -5.08 -5.25 9.64
N ASP A 149 -5.42 -5.27 8.36
CA ASP A 149 -4.99 -6.32 7.42
C ASP A 149 -3.46 -6.34 7.27
N SER A 150 -2.81 -5.16 7.28
CA SER A 150 -1.35 -5.06 7.21
C SER A 150 -0.67 -5.62 8.46
N LEU A 151 -1.24 -5.41 9.65
CA LEU A 151 -0.75 -6.03 10.89
C LEU A 151 -0.89 -7.56 10.83
N GLY A 152 -2.05 -8.07 10.42
CA GLY A 152 -2.25 -9.51 10.23
C GLY A 152 -1.27 -10.10 9.20
N THR A 153 -0.96 -9.33 8.14
CA THR A 153 0.04 -9.71 7.13
C THR A 153 1.44 -9.81 7.73
N ALA A 154 1.84 -8.84 8.56
CA ALA A 154 3.14 -8.88 9.25
C ALA A 154 3.26 -10.09 10.19
N ASP A 155 2.19 -10.43 10.90
CA ASP A 155 2.17 -11.61 11.79
C ASP A 155 2.20 -12.92 11.00
N PHE A 156 1.51 -13.01 9.87
CA PHE A 156 1.61 -14.13 8.93
C PHE A 156 3.05 -14.31 8.43
N ILE A 157 3.73 -13.24 8.03
CA ILE A 157 5.10 -13.31 7.53
C ILE A 157 6.07 -13.76 8.66
N LYS A 158 5.90 -13.27 9.90
CA LYS A 158 6.66 -13.76 11.06
C LYS A 158 6.45 -15.25 11.29
N GLN A 159 5.24 -15.76 11.09
CA GLN A 159 4.96 -17.18 11.17
C GLN A 159 5.74 -17.97 10.11
N LEU A 160 5.76 -17.48 8.85
CA LEU A 160 6.58 -18.08 7.78
C LEU A 160 8.07 -18.05 8.13
N GLU A 161 8.56 -16.95 8.69
CA GLU A 161 9.95 -16.82 9.18
C GLU A 161 10.25 -17.85 10.29
N SER A 162 9.37 -18.00 11.29
CA SER A 162 9.52 -18.97 12.37
C SER A 162 9.54 -20.43 11.89
N TRP A 163 8.99 -20.71 10.73
CA TRP A 163 9.02 -22.02 10.08
C TRP A 163 10.17 -22.16 9.08
N GLU A 164 11.06 -21.14 9.01
CA GLU A 164 12.20 -21.08 8.10
C GLU A 164 11.81 -21.20 6.61
N LEU A 165 10.61 -20.74 6.28
CA LEU A 165 10.08 -20.80 4.92
C LEU A 165 10.53 -19.63 4.04
N LEU A 166 11.05 -18.56 4.63
CA LEU A 166 11.49 -17.40 3.86
C LEU A 166 12.90 -17.59 3.34
N GLU A 167 13.10 -17.20 2.10
CA GLU A 167 14.38 -17.22 1.41
C GLU A 167 14.65 -15.86 0.79
N GLU A 168 15.79 -15.25 1.13
CA GLU A 168 16.21 -14.01 0.49
C GLU A 168 16.60 -14.27 -0.97
N LYS A 169 16.09 -13.43 -1.86
CA LYS A 169 16.40 -13.50 -3.29
C LYS A 169 16.90 -12.18 -3.81
N ILE A 170 17.89 -12.27 -4.67
CA ILE A 170 18.26 -11.17 -5.57
C ILE A 170 17.39 -11.28 -6.81
N VAL A 171 16.55 -10.26 -7.02
CA VAL A 171 15.67 -10.21 -8.20
C VAL A 171 16.47 -9.57 -9.34
N ASN A 172 16.79 -10.35 -10.36
CA ASN A 172 17.47 -9.87 -11.56
C ASN A 172 16.47 -9.81 -12.71
N ILE A 173 16.27 -8.61 -13.25
CA ILE A 173 15.37 -8.36 -14.38
C ILE A 173 16.21 -7.93 -15.59
N VAL A 174 15.91 -8.51 -16.73
CA VAL A 174 16.41 -8.03 -18.03
C VAL A 174 15.20 -7.59 -18.84
N ASN A 175 15.16 -6.31 -19.21
CA ASN A 175 14.05 -5.81 -20.02
C ASN A 175 14.27 -6.11 -21.51
N THR A 176 13.28 -5.77 -22.33
CA THR A 176 13.33 -5.99 -23.81
C THR A 176 14.42 -5.18 -24.53
N LYS A 177 15.04 -4.21 -23.84
CA LYS A 177 16.19 -3.43 -24.34
C LYS A 177 17.53 -3.95 -23.84
N GLU A 178 17.55 -5.16 -23.23
CA GLU A 178 18.73 -5.78 -22.62
C GLU A 178 19.33 -5.03 -21.43
N GLU A 179 18.59 -4.05 -20.87
CA GLU A 179 18.98 -3.37 -19.63
C GLU A 179 18.78 -4.30 -18.45
N LYS A 180 19.78 -4.39 -17.59
CA LYS A 180 19.78 -5.27 -16.41
C LYS A 180 19.50 -4.48 -15.14
N PHE A 181 18.57 -4.94 -14.33
CA PHE A 181 18.22 -4.39 -13.03
C PHE A 181 18.37 -5.48 -11.98
N SER A 182 18.89 -5.11 -10.81
CA SER A 182 19.08 -6.03 -9.70
C SER A 182 18.54 -5.40 -8.42
N PHE A 183 17.74 -6.14 -7.69
CA PHE A 183 17.14 -5.74 -6.41
C PHE A 183 17.48 -6.78 -5.35
N ASN A 184 17.80 -6.33 -4.16
CA ASN A 184 18.05 -7.15 -2.97
C ASN A 184 17.10 -6.75 -1.84
N GLY A 185 17.14 -7.48 -0.72
CA GLY A 185 16.29 -7.23 0.43
C GLY A 185 14.85 -7.73 0.25
N PHE A 186 14.61 -8.58 -0.76
CA PHE A 186 13.33 -9.26 -0.96
C PHE A 186 13.41 -10.72 -0.55
N PHE A 187 12.31 -11.18 0.04
CA PHE A 187 12.15 -12.56 0.45
C PHE A 187 10.95 -13.17 -0.27
N ILE A 188 11.08 -14.46 -0.58
CA ILE A 188 10.01 -15.28 -1.13
C ILE A 188 9.83 -16.53 -0.29
N ILE A 189 8.73 -17.24 -0.50
CA ILE A 189 8.52 -18.57 0.09
C ILE A 189 9.42 -19.58 -0.61
N ASN A 190 10.20 -20.34 0.16
CA ASN A 190 10.94 -21.48 -0.36
C ASN A 190 9.96 -22.65 -0.57
N GLU A 191 9.61 -22.90 -1.82
CA GLU A 191 8.61 -23.91 -2.20
C GLU A 191 9.03 -25.34 -1.82
N GLU A 192 10.33 -25.66 -1.85
CA GLU A 192 10.80 -26.99 -1.47
C GLU A 192 10.60 -27.21 0.03
N LYS A 193 10.95 -26.24 0.86
CA LYS A 193 10.68 -26.32 2.31
C LYS A 193 9.17 -26.39 2.59
N LEU A 194 8.36 -25.63 1.85
CA LEU A 194 6.89 -25.65 1.97
C LEU A 194 6.31 -27.04 1.69
N LYS A 195 6.81 -27.74 0.67
CA LYS A 195 6.39 -29.12 0.34
C LYS A 195 6.63 -30.10 1.50
N HIS A 196 7.71 -29.89 2.26
CA HIS A 196 8.11 -30.77 3.37
C HIS A 196 7.50 -30.38 4.73
N LEU A 197 6.68 -29.33 4.80
CA LEU A 197 5.95 -29.00 6.03
C LEU A 197 5.02 -30.11 6.47
N SER A 198 4.90 -30.28 7.79
CA SER A 198 3.90 -31.18 8.37
C SER A 198 2.48 -30.74 7.99
N LYS A 199 1.55 -31.73 7.90
CA LYS A 199 0.16 -31.45 7.57
C LYS A 199 -0.46 -30.37 8.47
N LYS A 200 -0.19 -30.45 9.79
CA LYS A 200 -0.68 -29.44 10.75
C LYS A 200 -0.26 -28.03 10.39
N LYS A 201 1.05 -27.81 10.07
CA LYS A 201 1.53 -26.49 9.67
C LYS A 201 0.97 -26.02 8.32
N LYS A 202 0.66 -26.94 7.40
CA LYS A 202 0.00 -26.60 6.13
C LYS A 202 -1.44 -26.15 6.33
N ASP A 203 -2.15 -26.80 7.24
CA ASP A 203 -3.55 -26.45 7.59
C ASP A 203 -3.61 -25.06 8.26
N ASP A 204 -2.53 -24.62 8.94
CA ASP A 204 -2.44 -23.29 9.56
C ASP A 204 -2.17 -22.15 8.53
N ILE A 205 -1.81 -22.46 7.28
CA ILE A 205 -1.59 -21.48 6.18
C ILE A 205 -2.85 -21.30 5.33
N CYS A 206 -3.72 -22.30 5.27
CA CYS A 206 -4.95 -22.30 4.49
C CYS A 206 -6.13 -21.77 5.30
#